data_7288007a29ed5beca2ecb1affeeb8260
#
_entry.id   7288007a29ed5beca2ecb1affeeb8260
#
_cell.length_a   1.000
_cell.length_b   1.000
_cell.length_c   1.000
_cell.angle_alpha   90.00
_cell.angle_beta   90.00
_cell.angle_gamma   90.00
#
_symmetry.space_group_name_H-M   'P 1'
#
loop_
_entity.id
_entity.type
_entity.pdbx_description
1 polymer ?
#
loop_
_entity_poly.entity_id
_entity_poly.type
_entity_poly.pdbx_seq_one_letter_code
_entity_poly.pdbx_strand_id
1 'polypeptide(L)'
;MRVVRFGPSCEFCGGIHAKATGKIGFFKIISESSVAAGIRRIEAKTGKECEELLYHTEDLLKAVKAFFNNAKDLQGVIAKYIEEHDSMKKDIEQFQAQRVQALAGELVNKSRTINGVTVITGKFDMMPNAAKDLVFKVRELRPESLVCVVGTVFDGKPMLNVMLSDDMVKDHGLNAGQLVREAAKLMQGGGGGQPHFASAGGKNPDGLSAAIDKVIELCNL
;
A
#
# COMPACT_ATOMS: atom_id res chain seq x y z
N MET A 1 0.97 -22.60 58.66
CA MET A 1 0.24 -22.05 57.51
C MET A 1 -0.58 -20.89 57.99
N ARG A 2 -0.47 -19.70 57.35
CA ARG A 2 -1.18 -18.50 57.81
C ARG A 2 -2.54 -18.43 57.11
N VAL A 3 -3.60 -18.31 57.90
CA VAL A 3 -4.98 -18.08 57.43
C VAL A 3 -5.33 -16.62 57.67
N VAL A 4 -5.84 -15.96 56.68
CA VAL A 4 -6.29 -14.57 56.79
C VAL A 4 -7.80 -14.53 56.52
N ARG A 5 -8.55 -13.88 57.40
CA ARG A 5 -9.99 -13.72 57.28
C ARG A 5 -10.38 -12.26 57.15
N PHE A 6 -11.20 -11.97 56.12
CA PHE A 6 -11.81 -10.64 55.85
C PHE A 6 -13.31 -10.82 55.72
N GLY A 7 -14.04 -10.59 56.82
CA GLY A 7 -15.47 -10.85 56.86
C GLY A 7 -15.81 -12.31 56.50
N PRO A 8 -16.55 -12.57 55.40
CA PRO A 8 -16.89 -13.92 54.98
C PRO A 8 -15.75 -14.60 54.20
N SER A 9 -14.79 -13.87 53.68
CA SER A 9 -13.66 -14.44 52.93
C SER A 9 -12.60 -15.01 53.87
N CYS A 10 -12.06 -16.18 53.55
CA CYS A 10 -11.08 -16.88 54.32
C CYS A 10 -10.05 -17.54 53.40
N GLU A 11 -8.81 -17.10 53.42
CA GLU A 11 -7.79 -17.53 52.45
C GLU A 11 -6.48 -17.85 53.10
N PHE A 12 -5.71 -18.78 52.47
CA PHE A 12 -4.30 -19.00 52.83
C PHE A 12 -3.44 -17.94 52.16
N CYS A 13 -2.76 -17.10 52.92
CA CYS A 13 -1.87 -16.08 52.39
C CYS A 13 -0.63 -15.86 53.28
N GLY A 14 0.54 -15.95 52.65
CA GLY A 14 1.82 -15.65 53.30
C GLY A 14 2.27 -14.22 53.15
N GLY A 15 1.55 -13.39 52.35
CA GLY A 15 1.91 -12.01 52.01
C GLY A 15 1.58 -10.99 53.09
N ILE A 16 2.02 -9.75 52.85
CA ILE A 16 1.69 -8.59 53.69
C ILE A 16 0.34 -8.03 53.24
N HIS A 17 -0.55 -7.74 54.18
CA HIS A 17 -1.86 -7.19 53.92
C HIS A 17 -1.95 -5.72 54.34
N ALA A 18 -2.62 -4.92 53.52
CA ALA A 18 -3.00 -3.55 53.92
C ALA A 18 -4.00 -3.61 55.07
N LYS A 19 -3.86 -2.70 56.04
CA LYS A 19 -4.75 -2.63 57.22
C LYS A 19 -6.19 -2.20 56.90
N ALA A 20 -6.38 -1.48 55.78
CA ALA A 20 -7.66 -1.02 55.30
C ALA A 20 -7.54 -0.75 53.79
N THR A 21 -8.62 -0.99 53.01
CA THR A 21 -8.67 -0.78 51.56
C THR A 21 -8.44 0.71 51.21
N GLY A 22 -8.89 1.65 52.03
CA GLY A 22 -8.64 3.11 51.84
C GLY A 22 -7.15 3.53 51.90
N LYS A 23 -6.25 2.63 52.38
CA LYS A 23 -4.80 2.86 52.37
C LYS A 23 -4.11 2.38 51.11
N ILE A 24 -4.82 1.68 50.25
CA ILE A 24 -4.29 1.18 48.98
C ILE A 24 -4.17 2.32 47.94
N GLY A 25 -5.00 3.37 48.10
CA GLY A 25 -5.07 4.47 47.16
C GLY A 25 -5.83 4.12 45.89
N PHE A 26 -5.44 4.73 44.78
CA PHE A 26 -6.05 4.45 43.51
C PHE A 26 -5.69 3.00 43.01
N PHE A 27 -6.68 2.30 42.49
CA PHE A 27 -6.54 0.90 42.06
C PHE A 27 -7.05 0.78 40.62
N LYS A 28 -6.26 0.17 39.75
CA LYS A 28 -6.65 -0.07 38.36
C LYS A 28 -6.24 -1.47 37.92
N ILE A 29 -7.18 -2.25 37.39
CA ILE A 29 -6.90 -3.48 36.69
C ILE A 29 -6.28 -3.13 35.32
N ILE A 30 -5.12 -3.69 35.04
CA ILE A 30 -4.36 -3.50 33.80
C ILE A 30 -4.70 -4.59 32.80
N SER A 31 -4.69 -5.84 33.25
CA SER A 31 -4.96 -6.97 32.38
C SER A 31 -5.62 -8.13 33.11
N GLU A 32 -6.34 -8.93 32.35
CA GLU A 32 -6.85 -10.23 32.76
C GLU A 32 -6.51 -11.24 31.65
N SER A 33 -5.90 -12.35 32.00
CA SER A 33 -5.49 -13.38 31.05
C SER A 33 -5.71 -14.80 31.59
N SER A 34 -5.89 -15.76 30.70
CA SER A 34 -5.91 -17.18 31.06
C SER A 34 -4.47 -17.69 31.11
N VAL A 35 -4.10 -18.37 32.19
CA VAL A 35 -2.75 -18.95 32.37
C VAL A 35 -2.80 -20.46 32.14
N ALA A 36 -3.88 -21.12 32.56
CA ALA A 36 -4.14 -22.54 32.37
C ALA A 36 -5.65 -22.81 32.43
N ALA A 37 -6.06 -24.05 32.17
CA ALA A 37 -7.48 -24.44 32.26
C ALA A 37 -8.03 -24.13 33.68
N GLY A 38 -9.01 -23.24 33.75
CA GLY A 38 -9.64 -22.79 34.99
C GLY A 38 -8.83 -21.82 35.84
N ILE A 39 -7.64 -21.37 35.40
CA ILE A 39 -6.79 -20.43 36.13
C ILE A 39 -6.69 -19.12 35.37
N ARG A 40 -7.09 -18.02 36.03
CA ARG A 40 -6.99 -16.66 35.46
C ARG A 40 -6.00 -15.83 36.26
N ARG A 41 -5.27 -14.99 35.54
CA ARG A 41 -4.34 -14.01 36.12
C ARG A 41 -4.94 -12.62 35.95
N ILE A 42 -5.01 -11.87 37.02
CA ILE A 42 -5.36 -10.45 37.03
C ILE A 42 -4.13 -9.67 37.43
N GLU A 43 -3.75 -8.68 36.60
CA GLU A 43 -2.69 -7.74 36.92
C GLU A 43 -3.32 -6.39 37.24
N ALA A 44 -2.92 -5.80 38.35
CA ALA A 44 -3.43 -4.50 38.76
C ALA A 44 -2.28 -3.62 39.29
N LYS A 45 -2.44 -2.31 39.17
CA LYS A 45 -1.58 -1.28 39.75
C LYS A 45 -2.31 -0.54 40.84
N THR A 46 -1.59 -0.11 41.87
CA THR A 46 -2.12 0.66 42.99
C THR A 46 -1.18 1.78 43.38
N GLY A 47 -1.70 2.79 44.14
CA GLY A 47 -0.93 3.89 44.68
C GLY A 47 -0.12 4.62 43.63
N LYS A 48 1.16 4.86 43.89
CA LYS A 48 2.07 5.66 43.07
C LYS A 48 2.17 5.15 41.62
N GLU A 49 2.27 3.81 41.39
CA GLU A 49 2.34 3.26 40.04
C GLU A 49 1.07 3.51 39.22
N CYS A 50 -0.07 3.61 39.89
CA CYS A 50 -1.32 3.94 39.23
C CYS A 50 -1.40 5.44 38.88
N GLU A 51 -0.88 6.32 39.74
CA GLU A 51 -0.75 7.75 39.46
C GLU A 51 0.20 7.99 38.26
N GLU A 52 1.36 7.35 38.26
CA GLU A 52 2.30 7.44 37.13
C GLU A 52 1.68 6.98 35.80
N LEU A 53 0.87 5.91 35.84
CA LEU A 53 0.13 5.45 34.65
C LEU A 53 -0.87 6.51 34.18
N LEU A 54 -1.58 7.17 35.10
CA LEU A 54 -2.53 8.24 34.75
C LEU A 54 -1.83 9.44 34.11
N TYR A 55 -0.74 9.92 34.69
CA TYR A 55 0.05 11.02 34.13
C TYR A 55 0.59 10.69 32.75
N HIS A 56 1.14 9.49 32.58
CA HIS A 56 1.62 9.04 31.27
C HIS A 56 0.49 8.99 30.21
N THR A 57 -0.69 8.51 30.60
CA THR A 57 -1.86 8.48 29.71
C THR A 57 -2.34 9.88 29.35
N GLU A 58 -2.33 10.79 30.32
CA GLU A 58 -2.70 12.19 30.12
C GLU A 58 -1.71 12.90 29.19
N ASP A 59 -0.42 12.69 29.37
CA ASP A 59 0.62 13.27 28.52
C ASP A 59 0.55 12.73 27.09
N LEU A 60 0.29 11.43 26.90
CA LEU A 60 0.04 10.85 25.59
C LEU A 60 -1.19 11.49 24.92
N LEU A 61 -2.28 11.67 25.68
CA LEU A 61 -3.48 12.32 25.17
C LEU A 61 -3.22 13.78 24.79
N LYS A 62 -2.45 14.53 25.60
CA LYS A 62 -2.03 15.90 25.27
C LYS A 62 -1.21 15.93 23.98
N ALA A 63 -0.24 15.01 23.83
CA ALA A 63 0.56 14.90 22.63
C ALA A 63 -0.29 14.63 21.37
N VAL A 64 -1.25 13.70 21.46
CA VAL A 64 -2.18 13.43 20.35
C VAL A 64 -3.04 14.64 20.05
N LYS A 65 -3.58 15.32 21.07
CA LYS A 65 -4.38 16.54 20.87
C LYS A 65 -3.60 17.66 20.18
N ALA A 66 -2.29 17.77 20.43
CA ALA A 66 -1.44 18.78 19.80
C ALA A 66 -1.40 18.64 18.27
N PHE A 67 -1.46 17.42 17.71
CA PHE A 67 -1.56 17.21 16.26
C PHE A 67 -2.86 17.75 15.66
N PHE A 68 -3.91 17.90 16.48
CA PHE A 68 -5.23 18.36 16.06
C PHE A 68 -5.59 19.72 16.70
N ASN A 69 -4.61 20.62 16.81
CA ASN A 69 -4.79 21.98 17.35
C ASN A 69 -5.49 22.04 18.72
N ASN A 70 -5.22 21.07 19.58
CA ASN A 70 -5.83 20.92 20.91
C ASN A 70 -7.37 20.90 20.88
N ALA A 71 -7.95 20.25 19.89
CA ALA A 71 -9.39 20.14 19.71
C ALA A 71 -10.07 19.63 21.00
N LYS A 72 -11.21 20.23 21.35
CA LYS A 72 -12.04 19.79 22.48
C LYS A 72 -12.70 18.43 22.18
N ASP A 73 -13.22 18.26 20.99
CA ASP A 73 -13.77 17.00 20.48
C ASP A 73 -12.73 16.32 19.55
N LEU A 74 -11.79 15.62 20.17
CA LEU A 74 -10.74 14.92 19.44
C LEU A 74 -11.29 13.78 18.57
N GLN A 75 -12.32 13.07 19.04
CA GLN A 75 -12.90 11.95 18.32
C GLN A 75 -13.60 12.41 17.04
N GLY A 76 -14.40 13.47 17.14
CA GLY A 76 -15.08 14.05 15.97
C GLY A 76 -14.10 14.60 14.93
N VAL A 77 -13.01 15.25 15.37
CA VAL A 77 -11.98 15.77 14.46
C VAL A 77 -11.23 14.63 13.75
N ILE A 78 -10.88 13.57 14.47
CA ILE A 78 -10.22 12.39 13.86
C ILE A 78 -11.16 11.71 12.87
N ALA A 79 -12.43 11.51 13.22
CA ALA A 79 -13.42 10.90 12.33
C ALA A 79 -13.56 11.71 11.03
N LYS A 80 -13.69 13.03 11.14
CA LYS A 80 -13.75 13.93 10.00
C LYS A 80 -12.49 13.86 9.13
N TYR A 81 -11.31 13.82 9.75
CA TYR A 81 -10.05 13.71 9.02
C TYR A 81 -9.95 12.40 8.22
N ILE A 82 -10.45 11.29 8.79
CA ILE A 82 -10.49 10.00 8.09
C ILE A 82 -11.44 10.07 6.90
N GLU A 83 -12.64 10.64 7.07
CA GLU A 83 -13.61 10.80 5.98
C GLU A 83 -13.07 11.69 4.85
N GLU A 84 -12.45 12.82 5.18
CA GLU A 84 -11.82 13.71 4.20
C GLU A 84 -10.67 13.02 3.45
N HIS A 85 -9.83 12.27 4.17
CA HIS A 85 -8.76 11.49 3.57
C HIS A 85 -9.28 10.43 2.57
N ASP A 86 -10.33 9.70 2.96
CA ASP A 86 -10.94 8.67 2.11
C ASP A 86 -11.63 9.28 0.89
N SER A 87 -12.25 10.45 1.04
CA SER A 87 -12.81 11.22 -0.08
C SER A 87 -11.72 11.66 -1.04
N MET A 88 -10.67 12.30 -0.55
CA MET A 88 -9.55 12.74 -1.37
C MET A 88 -8.88 11.58 -2.12
N LYS A 89 -8.78 10.42 -1.49
CA LYS A 89 -8.24 9.22 -2.14
C LYS A 89 -9.11 8.77 -3.33
N LYS A 90 -10.43 8.76 -3.17
CA LYS A 90 -11.37 8.45 -4.25
C LYS A 90 -11.30 9.47 -5.39
N ASP A 91 -11.19 10.75 -5.05
CA ASP A 91 -11.07 11.82 -6.06
C ASP A 91 -9.77 11.66 -6.87
N ILE A 92 -8.65 11.36 -6.22
CA ILE A 92 -7.37 11.08 -6.89
C ILE A 92 -7.50 9.86 -7.82
N GLU A 93 -8.11 8.77 -7.36
CA GLU A 93 -8.34 7.58 -8.19
C GLU A 93 -9.21 7.90 -9.40
N GLN A 94 -10.26 8.70 -9.23
CA GLN A 94 -11.14 9.14 -10.32
C GLN A 94 -10.42 10.03 -11.34
N PHE A 95 -9.64 11.01 -10.88
CA PHE A 95 -8.83 11.86 -11.77
C PHE A 95 -7.79 11.05 -12.54
N GLN A 96 -7.16 10.07 -11.88
CA GLN A 96 -6.21 9.18 -12.55
C GLN A 96 -6.90 8.34 -13.64
N ALA A 97 -8.08 7.79 -13.36
CA ALA A 97 -8.85 7.02 -14.34
C ALA A 97 -9.26 7.89 -15.55
N GLN A 98 -9.72 9.11 -15.32
CA GLN A 98 -10.05 10.06 -16.39
C GLN A 98 -8.80 10.40 -17.23
N ARG A 99 -7.67 10.66 -16.60
CA ARG A 99 -6.39 10.92 -17.28
C ARG A 99 -5.95 9.74 -18.14
N VAL A 100 -6.05 8.52 -17.60
CA VAL A 100 -5.73 7.28 -18.33
C VAL A 100 -6.62 7.13 -19.56
N GLN A 101 -7.93 7.37 -19.44
CA GLN A 101 -8.87 7.28 -20.55
C GLN A 101 -8.57 8.31 -21.65
N ALA A 102 -8.30 9.56 -21.29
CA ALA A 102 -7.94 10.62 -22.23
C ALA A 102 -6.63 10.28 -22.96
N LEU A 103 -5.60 9.88 -22.22
CA LEU A 103 -4.30 9.51 -22.78
C LEU A 103 -4.39 8.28 -23.70
N ALA A 104 -5.19 7.28 -23.33
CA ALA A 104 -5.39 6.11 -24.18
C ALA A 104 -5.99 6.48 -25.54
N GLY A 105 -6.99 7.37 -25.56
CA GLY A 105 -7.56 7.91 -26.79
C GLY A 105 -6.54 8.69 -27.63
N GLU A 106 -5.75 9.55 -27.00
CA GLU A 106 -4.69 10.29 -27.70
C GLU A 106 -3.62 9.36 -28.30
N LEU A 107 -3.19 8.36 -27.55
CA LEU A 107 -2.20 7.38 -28.00
C LEU A 107 -2.68 6.57 -29.17
N VAL A 108 -3.94 6.13 -29.15
CA VAL A 108 -4.56 5.42 -30.27
C VAL A 108 -4.63 6.32 -31.52
N ASN A 109 -5.00 7.60 -31.36
CA ASN A 109 -5.06 8.54 -32.48
C ASN A 109 -3.67 8.90 -33.05
N LYS A 110 -2.62 8.88 -32.24
CA LYS A 110 -1.22 9.14 -32.61
C LYS A 110 -0.45 7.87 -32.99
N SER A 111 -1.12 6.72 -33.04
CA SER A 111 -0.48 5.43 -33.34
C SER A 111 0.16 5.43 -34.72
N ARG A 112 1.21 4.63 -34.87
CA ARG A 112 1.88 4.38 -36.15
C ARG A 112 1.55 2.96 -36.59
N THR A 113 1.31 2.77 -37.88
CA THR A 113 1.14 1.43 -38.45
C THR A 113 2.41 1.05 -39.18
N ILE A 114 3.02 -0.05 -38.81
CA ILE A 114 4.23 -0.62 -39.42
C ILE A 114 3.88 -2.04 -39.83
N ASN A 115 4.02 -2.38 -41.12
CA ASN A 115 3.73 -3.70 -41.65
C ASN A 115 2.34 -4.24 -41.25
N GLY A 116 1.33 -3.38 -41.13
CA GLY A 116 -0.02 -3.78 -40.72
C GLY A 116 -0.24 -3.84 -39.20
N VAL A 117 0.80 -3.67 -38.39
CA VAL A 117 0.75 -3.66 -36.93
C VAL A 117 0.66 -2.24 -36.38
N THR A 118 -0.27 -2.01 -35.48
CA THR A 118 -0.42 -0.73 -34.78
C THR A 118 0.61 -0.68 -33.64
N VAL A 119 1.58 0.23 -33.76
CA VAL A 119 2.63 0.45 -32.76
C VAL A 119 2.32 1.71 -31.98
N ILE A 120 2.25 1.58 -30.68
CA ILE A 120 2.03 2.68 -29.73
C ILE A 120 3.17 2.70 -28.74
N THR A 121 3.88 3.83 -28.68
CA THR A 121 4.95 4.05 -27.71
C THR A 121 4.74 5.34 -26.98
N GLY A 122 5.11 5.40 -25.71
CA GLY A 122 5.04 6.63 -24.92
C GLY A 122 5.88 6.57 -23.66
N LYS A 123 6.34 7.77 -23.23
CA LYS A 123 7.01 7.96 -21.95
C LYS A 123 6.20 8.98 -21.15
N PHE A 124 5.81 8.61 -19.94
CA PHE A 124 4.92 9.43 -19.10
C PHE A 124 5.46 9.53 -17.67
N ASP A 125 5.13 10.64 -17.03
CA ASP A 125 5.29 10.80 -15.59
C ASP A 125 3.95 10.45 -14.94
N MET A 126 3.83 9.20 -14.48
CA MET A 126 2.63 8.68 -13.82
C MET A 126 2.97 7.51 -12.90
N MET A 127 2.05 7.26 -11.97
CA MET A 127 2.18 6.11 -11.07
C MET A 127 2.21 4.78 -11.84
N PRO A 128 2.95 3.78 -11.34
CA PRO A 128 3.05 2.46 -11.99
C PRO A 128 1.71 1.79 -12.30
N ASN A 129 0.75 1.89 -11.38
CA ASN A 129 -0.58 1.32 -11.58
C ASN A 129 -1.33 2.03 -12.72
N ALA A 130 -1.28 3.37 -12.78
CA ALA A 130 -1.91 4.13 -13.86
C ALA A 130 -1.30 3.80 -15.24
N ALA A 131 0.01 3.54 -15.30
CA ALA A 131 0.66 3.10 -16.53
C ALA A 131 0.22 1.70 -16.97
N LYS A 132 0.01 0.80 -16.03
CA LYS A 132 -0.58 -0.51 -16.29
C LYS A 132 -2.00 -0.35 -16.83
N ASP A 133 -2.84 0.42 -16.19
CA ASP A 133 -4.22 0.66 -16.60
C ASP A 133 -4.27 1.29 -18.00
N LEU A 134 -3.31 2.18 -18.31
CA LEU A 134 -3.19 2.82 -19.62
C LEU A 134 -2.99 1.79 -20.74
N VAL A 135 -2.07 0.84 -20.60
CA VAL A 135 -1.82 -0.15 -21.66
C VAL A 135 -2.99 -1.13 -21.81
N PHE A 136 -3.69 -1.46 -20.71
CA PHE A 136 -4.92 -2.24 -20.79
C PHE A 136 -6.04 -1.46 -21.51
N LYS A 137 -6.18 -0.17 -21.22
CA LYS A 137 -7.19 0.67 -21.89
C LYS A 137 -6.88 0.87 -23.37
N VAL A 138 -5.63 1.01 -23.74
CA VAL A 138 -5.20 1.05 -25.14
C VAL A 138 -5.58 -0.27 -25.86
N ARG A 139 -5.37 -1.43 -25.22
CA ARG A 139 -5.77 -2.73 -25.77
C ARG A 139 -7.29 -2.86 -25.94
N GLU A 140 -8.10 -2.34 -25.02
CA GLU A 140 -9.56 -2.29 -25.19
C GLU A 140 -9.97 -1.48 -26.43
N LEU A 141 -9.30 -0.35 -26.67
CA LEU A 141 -9.56 0.52 -27.83
C LEU A 141 -9.00 -0.05 -29.16
N ARG A 142 -7.97 -0.86 -29.07
CA ARG A 142 -7.29 -1.54 -30.20
C ARG A 142 -7.01 -2.99 -29.86
N PRO A 143 -8.00 -3.91 -30.03
CA PRO A 143 -7.85 -5.29 -29.59
C PRO A 143 -6.99 -6.16 -30.53
N GLU A 144 -6.76 -5.71 -31.76
CA GLU A 144 -6.08 -6.47 -32.82
C GLU A 144 -4.83 -5.73 -33.33
N SER A 145 -3.86 -6.50 -33.76
CA SER A 145 -2.60 -6.05 -34.40
C SER A 145 -1.91 -4.94 -33.60
N LEU A 146 -1.81 -5.10 -32.26
CA LEU A 146 -1.30 -4.07 -31.36
C LEU A 146 0.01 -4.50 -30.69
N VAL A 147 0.99 -3.61 -30.78
CA VAL A 147 2.17 -3.56 -29.91
C VAL A 147 2.18 -2.22 -29.16
N CYS A 148 1.94 -2.25 -27.87
CA CYS A 148 1.93 -1.05 -27.03
C CYS A 148 3.03 -1.12 -26.00
N VAL A 149 3.91 -0.09 -25.99
CA VAL A 149 5.07 0.02 -25.09
C VAL A 149 5.01 1.34 -24.36
N VAL A 150 4.75 1.29 -23.06
CA VAL A 150 4.64 2.47 -22.20
C VAL A 150 5.73 2.46 -21.14
N GLY A 151 6.58 3.46 -21.17
CA GLY A 151 7.59 3.74 -20.16
C GLY A 151 7.11 4.82 -19.18
N THR A 152 7.42 4.65 -17.90
CA THR A 152 7.17 5.66 -16.87
C THR A 152 8.39 5.83 -15.99
N VAL A 153 8.53 7.04 -15.42
CA VAL A 153 9.48 7.30 -14.34
C VAL A 153 8.67 7.82 -13.17
N PHE A 154 8.71 7.13 -12.05
CA PHE A 154 8.03 7.54 -10.83
C PHE A 154 9.01 7.42 -9.66
N ASP A 155 9.16 8.49 -8.89
CA ASP A 155 10.12 8.57 -7.77
C ASP A 155 11.54 8.12 -8.17
N GLY A 156 11.99 8.60 -9.35
CA GLY A 156 13.30 8.28 -9.91
C GLY A 156 13.48 6.83 -10.41
N LYS A 157 12.44 6.01 -10.35
CA LYS A 157 12.48 4.60 -10.77
C LYS A 157 11.77 4.44 -12.11
N PRO A 158 12.48 3.95 -13.15
CA PRO A 158 11.88 3.68 -14.44
C PRO A 158 11.07 2.37 -14.39
N MET A 159 9.95 2.38 -15.08
CA MET A 159 9.15 1.18 -15.37
C MET A 159 8.79 1.12 -16.83
N LEU A 160 8.80 -0.09 -17.38
CA LEU A 160 8.41 -0.40 -18.74
C LEU A 160 7.23 -1.38 -18.72
N ASN A 161 6.18 -1.06 -19.45
CA ASN A 161 5.03 -1.94 -19.65
C ASN A 161 4.89 -2.26 -21.13
N VAL A 162 4.75 -3.54 -21.46
CA VAL A 162 4.54 -4.03 -22.81
C VAL A 162 3.22 -4.78 -22.86
N MET A 163 2.35 -4.38 -23.79
CA MET A 163 1.08 -5.01 -24.07
C MET A 163 1.01 -5.41 -25.54
N LEU A 164 0.63 -6.65 -25.79
CA LEU A 164 0.44 -7.23 -27.10
C LEU A 164 -1.01 -7.68 -27.26
N SER A 165 -1.57 -7.57 -28.46
CA SER A 165 -2.84 -8.20 -28.81
C SER A 165 -2.67 -9.71 -28.95
N ASP A 166 -3.78 -10.44 -28.95
CA ASP A 166 -3.75 -11.92 -28.94
C ASP A 166 -3.21 -12.51 -30.24
N ASP A 167 -3.46 -11.88 -31.37
CA ASP A 167 -2.91 -12.21 -32.68
C ASP A 167 -1.39 -12.06 -32.75
N MET A 168 -0.86 -10.97 -32.14
CA MET A 168 0.60 -10.77 -32.06
C MET A 168 1.30 -11.86 -31.25
N VAL A 169 0.62 -12.43 -30.27
CA VAL A 169 1.15 -13.55 -29.48
C VAL A 169 1.03 -14.88 -30.24
N LYS A 170 -0.13 -15.14 -30.88
CA LYS A 170 -0.44 -16.45 -31.51
C LYS A 170 0.16 -16.60 -32.88
N ASP A 171 -0.01 -15.57 -33.71
CA ASP A 171 0.34 -15.64 -35.14
C ASP A 171 1.78 -15.18 -35.42
N HIS A 172 2.25 -14.17 -34.66
CA HIS A 172 3.62 -13.66 -34.78
C HIS A 172 4.58 -14.24 -33.73
N GLY A 173 4.10 -15.05 -32.78
CA GLY A 173 4.94 -15.73 -31.78
C GLY A 173 5.61 -14.80 -30.80
N LEU A 174 5.14 -13.54 -30.66
CA LEU A 174 5.71 -12.56 -29.74
C LEU A 174 5.35 -12.90 -28.30
N ASN A 175 6.25 -12.56 -27.38
CA ASN A 175 6.05 -12.79 -25.95
C ASN A 175 6.50 -11.55 -25.16
N ALA A 176 5.55 -10.81 -24.58
CA ALA A 176 5.84 -9.60 -23.82
C ALA A 176 6.81 -9.84 -22.68
N GLY A 177 6.75 -11.00 -22.01
CA GLY A 177 7.67 -11.36 -20.92
C GLY A 177 9.12 -11.49 -21.37
N GLN A 178 9.37 -11.99 -22.58
CA GLN A 178 10.71 -12.08 -23.17
C GLN A 178 11.19 -10.69 -23.60
N LEU A 179 10.35 -9.93 -24.31
CA LEU A 179 10.65 -8.58 -24.77
C LEU A 179 11.05 -7.65 -23.60
N VAL A 180 10.27 -7.69 -22.53
CA VAL A 180 10.53 -6.88 -21.34
C VAL A 180 11.83 -7.28 -20.65
N ARG A 181 12.16 -8.58 -20.56
CA ARG A 181 13.42 -9.04 -19.94
C ARG A 181 14.65 -8.50 -20.65
N GLU A 182 14.64 -8.55 -21.98
CA GLU A 182 15.77 -8.03 -22.76
C GLU A 182 15.87 -6.52 -22.67
N ALA A 183 14.75 -5.80 -22.80
CA ALA A 183 14.74 -4.36 -22.70
C ALA A 183 15.13 -3.83 -21.29
N ALA A 184 14.74 -4.54 -20.23
CA ALA A 184 15.02 -4.16 -18.85
C ALA A 184 16.51 -4.11 -18.53
N LYS A 185 17.35 -4.84 -19.23
CA LYS A 185 18.81 -4.79 -19.07
C LYS A 185 19.36 -3.36 -19.28
N LEU A 186 18.78 -2.59 -20.22
CA LEU A 186 19.16 -1.21 -20.50
C LEU A 186 18.80 -0.24 -19.37
N MET A 187 17.80 -0.59 -18.57
CA MET A 187 17.41 0.17 -17.39
C MET A 187 18.09 -0.33 -16.10
N GLN A 188 19.08 -1.25 -16.20
CA GLN A 188 19.68 -1.94 -15.04
C GLN A 188 18.62 -2.57 -14.14
N GLY A 189 17.66 -3.25 -14.75
CA GLY A 189 16.49 -3.77 -14.08
C GLY A 189 16.15 -5.20 -14.49
N GLY A 190 14.96 -5.61 -14.11
CA GLY A 190 14.40 -6.91 -14.44
C GLY A 190 12.89 -6.86 -14.42
N GLY A 191 12.28 -7.85 -15.04
CA GLY A 191 10.85 -7.94 -15.11
C GLY A 191 10.40 -9.26 -15.73
N GLY A 192 9.11 -9.32 -16.01
CA GLY A 192 8.47 -10.47 -16.63
C GLY A 192 6.96 -10.31 -16.61
N GLY A 193 6.30 -11.36 -17.05
CA GLY A 193 4.84 -11.37 -17.13
C GLY A 193 4.36 -12.49 -18.02
N GLN A 194 3.15 -12.33 -18.49
CA GLN A 194 2.50 -13.26 -19.42
C GLN A 194 2.82 -12.91 -20.88
N PRO A 195 2.54 -13.80 -21.84
CA PRO A 195 2.81 -13.53 -23.25
C PRO A 195 2.18 -12.25 -23.79
N HIS A 196 1.00 -11.88 -23.33
CA HIS A 196 0.27 -10.70 -23.81
C HIS A 196 0.55 -9.43 -22.99
N PHE A 197 1.04 -9.56 -21.74
CA PHE A 197 1.36 -8.41 -20.89
C PHE A 197 2.54 -8.71 -19.96
N ALA A 198 3.51 -7.80 -19.95
CA ALA A 198 4.63 -7.87 -19.03
C ALA A 198 5.09 -6.48 -18.60
N SER A 199 5.71 -6.42 -17.43
CA SER A 199 6.28 -5.19 -16.89
C SER A 199 7.68 -5.43 -16.33
N ALA A 200 8.53 -4.39 -16.39
CA ALA A 200 9.85 -4.37 -15.77
C ALA A 200 10.09 -3.07 -15.03
N GLY A 201 10.80 -3.18 -13.92
CA GLY A 201 11.37 -2.05 -13.20
C GLY A 201 12.88 -1.97 -13.40
N GLY A 202 13.44 -0.78 -13.28
CA GLY A 202 14.88 -0.55 -13.36
C GLY A 202 15.38 0.45 -12.33
N LYS A 203 16.69 0.66 -12.35
CA LYS A 203 17.37 1.64 -11.49
C LYS A 203 17.87 2.86 -12.29
N ASN A 204 18.03 2.71 -13.60
CA ASN A 204 18.53 3.75 -14.49
C ASN A 204 17.40 4.34 -15.35
N PRO A 205 16.88 5.53 -15.04
CA PRO A 205 15.81 6.17 -15.81
C PRO A 205 16.26 6.63 -17.20
N ASP A 206 17.57 6.90 -17.40
CA ASP A 206 18.09 7.34 -18.70
C ASP A 206 18.04 6.23 -19.74
N GLY A 207 18.07 4.96 -19.30
CA GLY A 207 17.95 3.80 -20.16
C GLY A 207 16.53 3.51 -20.66
N LEU A 208 15.52 4.21 -20.15
CA LEU A 208 14.11 3.92 -20.46
C LEU A 208 13.77 4.13 -21.94
N SER A 209 14.26 5.18 -22.56
CA SER A 209 14.01 5.44 -23.99
C SER A 209 14.64 4.36 -24.86
N ALA A 210 15.89 4.00 -24.58
CA ALA A 210 16.56 2.89 -25.28
C ALA A 210 15.84 1.52 -25.07
N ALA A 211 15.27 1.33 -23.87
CA ALA A 211 14.49 0.12 -23.58
C ALA A 211 13.18 0.07 -24.39
N ILE A 212 12.49 1.20 -24.59
CA ILE A 212 11.30 1.28 -25.47
C ILE A 212 11.68 0.92 -26.91
N ASP A 213 12.73 1.54 -27.44
CA ASP A 213 13.19 1.30 -28.80
C ASP A 213 13.63 -0.16 -29.00
N LYS A 214 14.28 -0.74 -27.99
CA LYS A 214 14.69 -2.15 -28.02
C LYS A 214 13.51 -3.12 -28.12
N VAL A 215 12.40 -2.82 -27.45
CA VAL A 215 11.18 -3.66 -27.60
C VAL A 215 10.69 -3.64 -29.05
N ILE A 216 10.65 -2.47 -29.69
CA ILE A 216 10.19 -2.36 -31.09
C ILE A 216 11.14 -3.09 -32.04
N GLU A 217 12.46 -2.94 -31.85
CA GLU A 217 13.46 -3.68 -32.61
C GLU A 217 13.25 -5.20 -32.51
N LEU A 218 13.03 -5.71 -31.31
CA LEU A 218 12.81 -7.14 -31.06
C LEU A 218 11.48 -7.69 -31.62
N CYS A 219 10.52 -6.80 -31.90
CA CYS A 219 9.29 -7.19 -32.59
C CYS A 219 9.48 -7.42 -34.10
N ASN A 220 10.65 -7.07 -34.68
CA ASN A 220 10.95 -7.16 -36.10
C ASN A 220 9.91 -6.47 -37.01
N LEU A 221 9.43 -5.30 -36.58
CA LEU A 221 8.42 -4.49 -37.25
C LEU A 221 9.03 -3.45 -38.20
#